data_c8f4570c33cbb6f0a6d0f6b8b77b0328
#
_entry.id   c8f4570c33cbb6f0a6d0f6b8b77b0328
#
_cell.length_a   1.000
_cell.length_b   1.000
_cell.length_c   1.000
_cell.angle_alpha   90.00
_cell.angle_beta   90.00
_cell.angle_gamma   90.00
#
_symmetry.space_group_name_H-M   'P 1'
#
loop_
_entity.id
_entity.type
_entity.pdbx_description
1 polymer ?
#
loop_
_entity_poly.entity_id
_entity_poly.type
_entity_poly.pdbx_seq_one_letter_code
_entity_poly.pdbx_strand_id
1 'polypeptide(L)'
;MKDFFKNVAATIVGLFAFGLIMTILGFICIIGMVASSNSKPALKDNAVMVMKLQGQIEDRTENNWLGELTGEQFNNIGMNRILSSIRKAKNEDKVKGIYLETGILETDYATLQEIRNALADFKKSGKWIIAYGDALSQGGYYLASVANKVYVNPEGNVDWHGIASQPQYIKDVAAKFGVHFTVVKVGKYKSYTETYTEDKMSDANREQVSRYIGGLWLQMLGDVSKSRNISKDSLNRYADGLMVFDDTKLLKSRKMVDGFCYYDEIRDVVKKQLGLKADDTINQVDYNDVDMTIDDSNLMGEEIAVYYCQGSIVRMETPSIYDSEQQIVSTKVIKDLQELADNSQVKAVVLRINSGGGDAYASEQIWRAVKELNKKKPVVVSMGGMAASGAYYMSMGAQYIMAQPTTLTGSIGIFGALPDFSDLMTKKLGFKYDEVKTNRNSTYASAGMSRPWSAEEIATMQNYVNRGYSLFRNRVAEGRKMSTEQVEKIAQGRVWLGTDAKKIKLIDGFGGLS
;
A
#
# COMPACT_ATOMS: atom_id res chain seq x y z
N MET A 1 43.49 -7.86 54.91
CA MET A 1 42.05 -7.96 54.61
C MET A 1 41.34 -6.59 54.49
N LYS A 2 41.54 -5.65 55.40
CA LYS A 2 40.88 -4.33 55.33
C LYS A 2 41.24 -3.57 54.02
N ASP A 3 42.46 -3.55 53.59
CA ASP A 3 42.89 -2.85 52.37
C ASP A 3 42.40 -3.54 51.08
N PHE A 4 42.23 -4.84 51.07
CA PHE A 4 41.62 -5.56 49.98
C PHE A 4 40.15 -5.12 49.78
N PHE A 5 39.34 -5.12 50.84
CA PHE A 5 37.95 -4.67 50.73
C PHE A 5 37.82 -3.19 50.39
N LYS A 6 38.73 -2.34 50.84
CA LYS A 6 38.78 -0.94 50.50
C LYS A 6 39.05 -0.72 49.01
N ASN A 7 39.99 -1.48 48.44
CA ASN A 7 40.31 -1.41 47.01
C ASN A 7 39.16 -1.97 46.13
N VAL A 8 38.52 -3.07 46.56
CA VAL A 8 37.32 -3.60 45.88
C VAL A 8 36.18 -2.59 45.90
N ALA A 9 35.90 -1.97 47.03
CA ALA A 9 34.87 -0.96 47.12
C ALA A 9 35.19 0.29 46.24
N ALA A 10 36.45 0.73 46.23
CA ALA A 10 36.89 1.85 45.39
C ALA A 10 36.74 1.52 43.89
N THR A 11 37.05 0.28 43.46
CA THR A 11 36.87 -0.17 42.06
C THR A 11 35.39 -0.22 41.68
N ILE A 12 34.52 -0.72 42.56
CA ILE A 12 33.08 -0.75 42.32
C ILE A 12 32.51 0.65 42.16
N VAL A 13 32.87 1.57 43.07
CA VAL A 13 32.48 3.00 43.01
C VAL A 13 33.01 3.64 41.70
N GLY A 14 34.26 3.35 41.32
CA GLY A 14 34.83 3.82 40.07
C GLY A 14 34.09 3.34 38.83
N LEU A 15 33.70 2.06 38.79
CA LEU A 15 32.91 1.50 37.71
C LEU A 15 31.50 2.12 37.63
N PHE A 16 30.85 2.34 38.77
CA PHE A 16 29.56 3.03 38.83
C PHE A 16 29.66 4.49 38.35
N ALA A 17 30.69 5.21 38.80
CA ALA A 17 30.94 6.59 38.37
C ALA A 17 31.23 6.66 36.87
N PHE A 18 32.05 5.74 36.35
CA PHE A 18 32.33 5.64 34.91
C PHE A 18 31.05 5.31 34.10
N GLY A 19 30.26 4.35 34.56
CA GLY A 19 28.97 4.00 33.92
C GLY A 19 28.01 5.19 33.88
N LEU A 20 27.91 5.95 35.00
CA LEU A 20 27.07 7.15 35.07
C LEU A 20 27.55 8.24 34.10
N ILE A 21 28.87 8.49 34.03
CA ILE A 21 29.47 9.45 33.10
C ILE A 21 29.18 9.07 31.66
N MET A 22 29.38 7.79 31.30
CA MET A 22 29.10 7.29 29.95
C MET A 22 27.61 7.38 29.58
N THR A 23 26.72 7.15 30.54
CA THR A 23 25.27 7.31 30.35
C THR A 23 24.93 8.79 30.09
N ILE A 24 25.48 9.71 30.88
CA ILE A 24 25.26 11.16 30.69
C ILE A 24 25.82 11.64 29.35
N LEU A 25 27.00 11.20 28.96
CA LEU A 25 27.58 11.51 27.65
C LEU A 25 26.73 10.94 26.51
N GLY A 26 26.23 9.72 26.66
CA GLY A 26 25.29 9.12 25.72
C GLY A 26 24.01 9.96 25.57
N PHE A 27 23.43 10.40 26.67
CA PHE A 27 22.27 11.30 26.65
C PHE A 27 22.57 12.64 25.99
N ILE A 28 23.73 13.26 26.28
CA ILE A 28 24.14 14.52 25.65
C ILE A 28 24.33 14.34 24.15
N CYS A 29 24.94 13.22 23.71
CA CYS A 29 25.08 12.88 22.29
C CYS A 29 23.72 12.69 21.61
N ILE A 30 22.79 11.99 22.27
CA ILE A 30 21.42 11.79 21.75
C ILE A 30 20.68 13.14 21.66
N ILE A 31 20.74 13.97 22.71
CA ILE A 31 20.14 15.31 22.69
C ILE A 31 20.77 16.18 21.61
N GLY A 32 22.09 16.11 21.43
CA GLY A 32 22.81 16.83 20.38
C GLY A 32 22.40 16.38 18.97
N MET A 33 22.23 15.08 18.76
CA MET A 33 21.72 14.51 17.49
C MET A 33 20.27 14.93 17.23
N VAL A 34 19.39 14.84 18.23
CA VAL A 34 17.99 15.27 18.11
C VAL A 34 17.88 16.78 17.87
N ALA A 35 18.69 17.59 18.55
CA ALA A 35 18.71 19.04 18.33
C ALA A 35 19.26 19.41 16.94
N SER A 36 20.25 18.66 16.44
CA SER A 36 20.80 18.83 15.09
C SER A 36 19.82 18.38 13.99
N SER A 37 19.05 17.32 14.23
CA SER A 37 18.02 16.85 13.29
C SER A 37 16.79 17.75 13.23
N ASN A 38 16.54 18.56 14.28
CA ASN A 38 15.41 19.50 14.32
C ASN A 38 15.73 20.88 13.73
N SER A 39 16.94 21.13 13.22
CA SER A 39 17.24 22.38 12.50
C SER A 39 16.57 22.31 11.12
N LYS A 40 15.39 22.96 10.98
CA LYS A 40 14.70 23.08 9.69
C LYS A 40 15.66 23.72 8.68
N PRO A 41 16.00 23.06 7.56
CA PRO A 41 16.87 23.67 6.55
C PRO A 41 16.20 24.92 5.99
N ALA A 42 16.94 26.04 5.95
CA ALA A 42 16.40 27.30 5.44
C ALA A 42 16.18 27.18 3.93
N LEU A 43 14.95 27.29 3.47
CA LEU A 43 14.62 27.28 2.06
C LEU A 43 15.17 28.57 1.40
N LYS A 44 16.12 28.42 0.49
CA LYS A 44 16.73 29.51 -0.27
C LYS A 44 15.89 29.82 -1.50
N ASP A 45 16.03 31.04 -2.01
CA ASP A 45 15.40 31.45 -3.26
C ASP A 45 15.94 30.64 -4.44
N ASN A 46 15.15 30.50 -5.48
CA ASN A 46 15.46 29.75 -6.69
C ASN A 46 15.82 28.28 -6.43
N ALA A 47 15.09 27.66 -5.48
CA ALA A 47 15.31 26.28 -5.07
C ALA A 47 14.68 25.28 -6.05
N VAL A 48 15.26 24.08 -6.10
CA VAL A 48 14.74 22.90 -6.80
C VAL A 48 14.43 21.83 -5.76
N MET A 49 13.21 21.36 -5.71
CA MET A 49 12.87 20.20 -4.91
C MET A 49 13.39 18.93 -5.59
N VAL A 50 14.22 18.17 -4.87
CA VAL A 50 14.77 16.90 -5.32
C VAL A 50 13.90 15.79 -4.77
N MET A 51 13.35 14.97 -5.67
CA MET A 51 12.54 13.80 -5.34
C MET A 51 13.22 12.55 -5.89
N LYS A 52 13.90 11.81 -5.03
CA LYS A 52 14.47 10.49 -5.37
C LYS A 52 13.52 9.41 -4.85
N LEU A 53 12.84 8.75 -5.77
CA LEU A 53 11.86 7.71 -5.46
C LEU A 53 12.39 6.35 -5.89
N GLN A 54 12.70 5.50 -4.92
CA GLN A 54 13.20 4.14 -5.13
C GLN A 54 12.77 3.25 -3.96
N GLY A 55 12.43 1.99 -4.26
CA GLY A 55 12.00 1.02 -3.27
C GLY A 55 10.49 1.02 -3.02
N GLN A 56 10.09 0.60 -1.83
CA GLN A 56 8.69 0.43 -1.47
C GLN A 56 8.03 1.76 -1.12
N ILE A 57 6.86 2.04 -1.73
CA ILE A 57 6.02 3.20 -1.38
C ILE A 57 4.76 2.68 -0.71
N GLU A 58 4.54 3.10 0.52
CA GLU A 58 3.35 2.82 1.32
C GLU A 58 2.51 4.08 1.55
N ASP A 59 1.27 3.94 2.03
CA ASP A 59 0.42 5.10 2.31
C ASP A 59 1.04 6.04 3.35
N ARG A 60 1.73 5.48 4.35
CA ARG A 60 2.40 6.20 5.44
C ARG A 60 3.73 5.56 5.79
N THR A 61 4.76 6.38 6.06
CA THR A 61 6.02 5.90 6.64
C THR A 61 5.81 5.52 8.10
N GLU A 62 6.26 4.36 8.51
CA GLU A 62 6.48 4.05 9.92
C GLU A 62 7.85 4.56 10.35
N ASN A 63 7.93 5.24 11.49
CA ASN A 63 9.22 5.67 12.06
C ASN A 63 9.93 4.43 12.63
N ASN A 64 10.75 3.80 11.83
CA ASN A 64 11.64 2.74 12.31
C ASN A 64 12.97 3.37 12.77
N TRP A 65 12.96 4.00 13.95
CA TRP A 65 14.15 4.61 14.55
C TRP A 65 15.30 3.60 14.80
N LEU A 66 14.96 2.31 14.96
CA LEU A 66 15.94 1.22 15.08
C LEU A 66 16.61 0.92 13.73
N GLY A 67 15.86 0.97 12.62
CA GLY A 67 16.41 0.81 11.27
C GLY A 67 17.35 1.96 10.89
N GLU A 68 17.02 3.18 11.30
CA GLU A 68 17.91 4.35 11.13
C GLU A 68 19.24 4.17 11.89
N LEU A 69 19.22 3.57 13.08
CA LEU A 69 20.42 3.31 13.90
C LEU A 69 21.25 2.13 13.39
N THR A 70 20.64 1.13 12.78
CA THR A 70 21.34 -0.09 12.27
C THR A 70 21.84 0.07 10.84
N GLY A 71 21.51 1.17 10.17
CA GLY A 71 21.88 1.41 8.77
C GLY A 71 21.11 0.51 7.80
N GLU A 72 20.09 -0.18 8.25
CA GLU A 72 19.13 -0.89 7.39
C GLU A 72 18.23 0.15 6.70
N GLN A 73 18.67 0.59 5.55
CA GLN A 73 17.90 1.46 4.66
C GLN A 73 16.79 0.66 3.96
N PHE A 74 15.90 0.05 4.71
CA PHE A 74 14.55 -0.20 4.20
C PHE A 74 13.75 1.09 4.37
N ASN A 75 14.07 2.06 3.54
CA ASN A 75 13.32 3.31 3.47
C ASN A 75 11.99 3.03 2.79
N ASN A 76 10.98 2.62 3.57
CA ASN A 76 9.60 2.72 3.13
C ASN A 76 9.28 4.19 2.97
N ILE A 77 9.03 4.60 1.74
CA ILE A 77 8.68 5.99 1.41
C ILE A 77 7.18 6.16 1.67
N GLY A 78 6.81 7.14 2.51
CA GLY A 78 5.41 7.45 2.75
C GLY A 78 4.81 8.30 1.64
N MET A 79 3.78 7.80 0.96
CA MET A 79 3.03 8.56 -0.04
C MET A 79 2.48 9.87 0.55
N ASN A 80 2.03 9.86 1.80
CA ASN A 80 1.54 11.07 2.48
C ASN A 80 2.57 12.21 2.47
N ARG A 81 3.86 11.91 2.71
CA ARG A 81 4.95 12.90 2.64
C ARG A 81 5.20 13.37 1.21
N ILE A 82 5.21 12.44 0.24
CA ILE A 82 5.34 12.79 -1.19
C ILE A 82 4.25 13.79 -1.59
N LEU A 83 2.99 13.49 -1.29
CA LEU A 83 1.85 14.35 -1.65
C LEU A 83 1.91 15.70 -0.95
N SER A 84 2.25 15.72 0.34
CA SER A 84 2.41 16.95 1.13
C SER A 84 3.53 17.83 0.56
N SER A 85 4.70 17.24 0.29
CA SER A 85 5.85 17.96 -0.29
C SER A 85 5.52 18.58 -1.65
N ILE A 86 4.86 17.84 -2.53
CA ILE A 86 4.44 18.34 -3.85
C ILE A 86 3.46 19.51 -3.69
N ARG A 87 2.47 19.38 -2.79
CA ARG A 87 1.49 20.45 -2.51
C ARG A 87 2.17 21.72 -1.97
N LYS A 88 3.05 21.56 -0.98
CA LYS A 88 3.81 22.66 -0.39
C LYS A 88 4.73 23.34 -1.41
N ALA A 89 5.49 22.54 -2.17
CA ALA A 89 6.34 23.06 -3.25
C ALA A 89 5.56 23.79 -4.35
N LYS A 90 4.32 23.34 -4.65
CA LYS A 90 3.44 24.02 -5.61
C LYS A 90 3.14 25.45 -5.18
N ASN A 91 2.89 25.67 -3.89
CA ASN A 91 2.47 26.95 -3.32
C ASN A 91 3.64 27.82 -2.84
N GLU A 92 4.86 27.29 -2.73
CA GLU A 92 6.04 28.02 -2.25
C GLU A 92 6.80 28.70 -3.40
N ASP A 93 6.81 30.01 -3.45
CA ASP A 93 7.43 30.80 -4.53
C ASP A 93 8.94 30.59 -4.69
N LYS A 94 9.64 30.22 -3.63
CA LYS A 94 11.07 29.95 -3.66
C LYS A 94 11.41 28.69 -4.44
N VAL A 95 10.49 27.70 -4.50
CA VAL A 95 10.65 26.48 -5.28
C VAL A 95 10.28 26.73 -6.73
N LYS A 96 11.21 26.57 -7.65
CA LYS A 96 11.03 26.83 -9.09
C LYS A 96 10.64 25.59 -9.89
N GLY A 97 11.00 24.41 -9.40
CA GLY A 97 10.70 23.15 -10.09
C GLY A 97 11.02 21.93 -9.25
N ILE A 98 10.73 20.77 -9.82
CA ILE A 98 11.04 19.46 -9.27
C ILE A 98 12.07 18.77 -10.16
N TYR A 99 13.16 18.27 -9.57
CA TYR A 99 14.01 17.24 -10.15
C TYR A 99 13.53 15.90 -9.64
N LEU A 100 12.96 15.08 -10.52
CA LEU A 100 12.40 13.77 -10.21
C LEU A 100 13.35 12.68 -10.70
N GLU A 101 13.92 11.94 -9.79
CA GLU A 101 14.73 10.76 -10.06
C GLU A 101 13.94 9.52 -9.64
N THR A 102 13.65 8.62 -10.59
CA THR A 102 12.90 7.40 -10.31
C THR A 102 13.71 6.17 -10.65
N GLY A 103 13.79 5.24 -9.71
CA GLY A 103 14.38 3.92 -9.91
C GLY A 103 13.32 2.81 -10.00
N ILE A 104 13.64 1.65 -9.41
CA ILE A 104 12.69 0.56 -9.24
C ILE A 104 11.74 0.93 -8.11
N LEU A 105 10.44 0.94 -8.40
CA LEU A 105 9.38 1.25 -7.45
C LEU A 105 8.54 0.00 -7.18
N GLU A 106 8.34 -0.31 -5.91
CA GLU A 106 7.48 -1.38 -5.44
C GLU A 106 6.25 -0.76 -4.80
N THR A 107 5.17 -0.66 -5.56
CA THR A 107 3.89 -0.13 -5.09
C THR A 107 2.77 -0.47 -6.07
N ASP A 108 1.53 -0.24 -5.65
CA ASP A 108 0.35 -0.45 -6.49
C ASP A 108 0.10 0.70 -7.49
N TYR A 109 -0.68 0.40 -8.52
CA TYR A 109 -0.98 1.38 -9.59
C TYR A 109 -1.83 2.56 -9.13
N ALA A 110 -2.63 2.43 -8.07
CA ALA A 110 -3.42 3.55 -7.55
C ALA A 110 -2.53 4.54 -6.80
N THR A 111 -1.56 4.05 -6.04
CA THR A 111 -0.52 4.87 -5.40
C THR A 111 0.29 5.64 -6.45
N LEU A 112 0.76 4.96 -7.51
CA LEU A 112 1.44 5.62 -8.63
C LEU A 112 0.55 6.67 -9.30
N GLN A 113 -0.72 6.38 -9.51
CA GLN A 113 -1.68 7.31 -10.12
C GLN A 113 -1.91 8.54 -9.24
N GLU A 114 -1.99 8.37 -7.92
CA GLU A 114 -2.18 9.47 -6.98
C GLU A 114 -0.98 10.41 -6.97
N ILE A 115 0.25 9.87 -6.90
CA ILE A 115 1.49 10.65 -6.99
C ILE A 115 1.58 11.37 -8.35
N ARG A 116 1.28 10.66 -9.45
CA ARG A 116 1.27 11.25 -10.78
C ARG A 116 0.28 12.40 -10.91
N ASN A 117 -0.92 12.26 -10.33
CA ASN A 117 -1.94 13.31 -10.33
C ASN A 117 -1.44 14.54 -9.57
N ALA A 118 -0.78 14.37 -8.43
CA ALA A 118 -0.17 15.46 -7.67
C ALA A 118 0.94 16.17 -8.48
N LEU A 119 1.81 15.43 -9.17
CA LEU A 119 2.83 15.99 -10.06
C LEU A 119 2.19 16.75 -11.24
N ALA A 120 1.12 16.22 -11.83
CA ALA A 120 0.38 16.90 -12.89
C ALA A 120 -0.30 18.19 -12.39
N ASP A 121 -0.79 18.18 -11.16
CA ASP A 121 -1.36 19.37 -10.53
C ASP A 121 -0.30 20.41 -10.16
N PHE A 122 0.88 19.97 -9.72
CA PHE A 122 2.04 20.85 -9.51
C PHE A 122 2.38 21.65 -10.79
N LYS A 123 2.38 21.01 -11.96
CA LYS A 123 2.65 21.69 -13.24
C LYS A 123 1.66 22.81 -13.57
N LYS A 124 0.43 22.77 -13.04
CA LYS A 124 -0.56 23.85 -13.25
C LYS A 124 -0.13 25.18 -12.62
N SER A 125 0.80 25.17 -11.67
CA SER A 125 1.41 26.40 -11.12
C SER A 125 2.38 27.10 -12.07
N GLY A 126 2.67 26.51 -13.25
CA GLY A 126 3.66 27.02 -14.20
C GLY A 126 5.09 26.58 -13.90
N LYS A 127 5.32 25.87 -12.79
CA LYS A 127 6.62 25.34 -12.41
C LYS A 127 6.93 24.07 -13.23
N TRP A 128 8.22 23.79 -13.42
CA TRP A 128 8.67 22.69 -14.26
C TRP A 128 9.00 21.42 -13.46
N ILE A 129 8.96 20.28 -14.15
CA ILE A 129 9.45 18.99 -13.67
C ILE A 129 10.45 18.46 -14.70
N ILE A 130 11.67 18.14 -14.28
CA ILE A 130 12.68 17.40 -15.04
C ILE A 130 12.82 16.04 -14.40
N ALA A 131 12.62 14.98 -15.17
CA ALA A 131 12.79 13.61 -14.73
C ALA A 131 14.06 13.00 -15.31
N TYR A 132 14.73 12.17 -14.50
CA TYR A 132 15.93 11.40 -14.87
C TYR A 132 15.87 9.99 -14.29
N GLY A 133 16.49 9.04 -14.98
CA GLY A 133 16.78 7.71 -14.47
C GLY A 133 17.85 7.01 -15.30
N ASP A 134 18.70 6.23 -14.65
CA ASP A 134 19.64 5.34 -15.36
C ASP A 134 18.89 4.20 -16.01
N ALA A 135 17.94 3.60 -15.28
CA ALA A 135 16.98 2.61 -15.76
C ALA A 135 15.61 2.93 -15.18
N LEU A 136 14.62 3.16 -16.02
CA LEU A 136 13.28 3.49 -15.62
C LEU A 136 12.42 2.22 -15.65
N SER A 137 12.02 1.72 -14.48
CA SER A 137 10.98 0.67 -14.39
C SER A 137 9.66 1.19 -14.96
N GLN A 138 8.72 0.30 -15.32
CA GLN A 138 7.41 0.70 -15.85
C GLN A 138 6.68 1.69 -14.94
N GLY A 139 6.69 1.44 -13.61
CA GLY A 139 6.13 2.36 -12.62
C GLY A 139 6.90 3.68 -12.53
N GLY A 140 8.23 3.63 -12.55
CA GLY A 140 9.11 4.80 -12.58
C GLY A 140 8.89 5.65 -13.83
N TYR A 141 8.81 5.02 -15.00
CA TYR A 141 8.49 5.72 -16.25
C TYR A 141 7.08 6.32 -16.25
N TYR A 142 6.11 5.61 -15.68
CA TYR A 142 4.75 6.14 -15.55
C TYR A 142 4.73 7.47 -14.78
N LEU A 143 5.50 7.59 -13.69
CA LEU A 143 5.69 8.86 -12.98
C LEU A 143 6.51 9.86 -13.80
N ALA A 144 7.67 9.45 -14.31
CA ALA A 144 8.56 10.33 -15.08
C ALA A 144 7.87 10.93 -16.32
N SER A 145 6.98 10.17 -16.97
CA SER A 145 6.29 10.59 -18.20
C SER A 145 5.40 11.83 -18.04
N VAL A 146 5.07 12.25 -16.80
CA VAL A 146 4.33 13.52 -16.56
C VAL A 146 5.24 14.75 -16.65
N ALA A 147 6.56 14.58 -16.55
CA ALA A 147 7.52 15.67 -16.52
C ALA A 147 7.50 16.52 -17.80
N ASN A 148 8.03 17.74 -17.72
CA ASN A 148 8.23 18.60 -18.89
C ASN A 148 9.33 18.04 -19.78
N LYS A 149 10.35 17.44 -19.18
CA LYS A 149 11.48 16.77 -19.84
C LYS A 149 11.81 15.48 -19.12
N VAL A 150 12.05 14.43 -19.89
CA VAL A 150 12.50 13.11 -19.41
C VAL A 150 13.85 12.80 -20.04
N TYR A 151 14.83 12.56 -19.20
CA TYR A 151 16.18 12.16 -19.61
C TYR A 151 16.48 10.77 -19.10
N VAL A 152 17.26 10.02 -19.85
CA VAL A 152 17.76 8.70 -19.46
C VAL A 152 19.25 8.63 -19.75
N ASN A 153 19.97 7.79 -19.02
CA ASN A 153 21.38 7.53 -19.28
C ASN A 153 21.57 7.02 -20.72
N PRO A 154 22.63 7.43 -21.46
CA PRO A 154 22.88 6.94 -22.83
C PRO A 154 22.91 5.42 -22.98
N GLU A 155 23.37 4.69 -21.94
CA GLU A 155 23.38 3.22 -21.86
C GLU A 155 22.23 2.66 -20.98
N GLY A 156 21.28 3.52 -20.62
CA GLY A 156 20.14 3.15 -19.79
C GLY A 156 18.99 2.52 -20.58
N ASN A 157 17.89 2.28 -19.89
CA ASN A 157 16.70 1.73 -20.53
C ASN A 157 15.40 2.26 -19.94
N VAL A 158 14.30 1.98 -20.64
CA VAL A 158 12.93 2.18 -20.16
C VAL A 158 12.22 0.84 -20.26
N ASP A 159 11.80 0.33 -19.13
CA ASP A 159 10.96 -0.85 -19.07
C ASP A 159 9.49 -0.48 -19.35
N TRP A 160 8.94 -1.08 -20.39
CA TRP A 160 7.56 -0.85 -20.83
C TRP A 160 7.01 -2.13 -21.48
N HIS A 161 6.39 -3.02 -20.69
CA HIS A 161 6.05 -4.39 -21.08
C HIS A 161 4.59 -4.78 -20.86
N GLY A 162 3.76 -3.91 -20.26
CA GLY A 162 2.36 -4.22 -20.00
C GLY A 162 2.13 -4.81 -18.59
N ILE A 163 0.96 -5.46 -18.41
CA ILE A 163 0.56 -6.03 -17.12
C ILE A 163 0.13 -7.47 -17.33
N ALA A 164 0.70 -8.38 -16.54
CA ALA A 164 0.33 -9.79 -16.53
C ALA A 164 -0.14 -10.23 -15.13
N SER A 165 -0.93 -11.29 -15.08
CA SER A 165 -1.27 -12.03 -13.86
C SER A 165 -0.95 -13.49 -14.07
N GLN A 166 -0.04 -14.02 -13.27
CA GLN A 166 0.42 -15.42 -13.35
C GLN A 166 0.38 -16.06 -11.96
N PRO A 167 -0.83 -16.36 -11.42
CA PRO A 167 -0.95 -16.98 -10.10
C PRO A 167 -0.36 -18.41 -10.10
N GLN A 168 0.25 -18.77 -9.01
CA GLN A 168 0.77 -20.10 -8.75
C GLN A 168 -0.31 -20.97 -8.12
N TYR A 169 -0.46 -22.22 -8.60
CA TYR A 169 -1.38 -23.22 -8.08
C TYR A 169 -0.61 -24.27 -7.31
N ILE A 170 -1.02 -24.56 -6.08
CA ILE A 170 -0.27 -25.41 -5.16
C ILE A 170 -0.98 -26.72 -4.80
N LYS A 171 -2.14 -26.99 -5.39
CA LYS A 171 -2.95 -28.19 -5.13
C LYS A 171 -2.11 -29.49 -5.21
N ASP A 172 -1.43 -29.68 -6.34
CA ASP A 172 -0.68 -30.92 -6.59
C ASP A 172 0.57 -31.02 -5.72
N VAL A 173 1.26 -29.90 -5.47
CA VAL A 173 2.43 -29.90 -4.58
C VAL A 173 2.01 -30.19 -3.15
N ALA A 174 0.92 -29.61 -2.67
CA ALA A 174 0.36 -29.89 -1.35
C ALA A 174 -0.02 -31.38 -1.21
N ALA A 175 -0.71 -31.95 -2.21
CA ALA A 175 -1.11 -33.36 -2.24
C ALA A 175 0.10 -34.32 -2.16
N LYS A 176 1.24 -33.99 -2.80
CA LYS A 176 2.49 -34.79 -2.68
C LYS A 176 2.97 -34.89 -1.23
N PHE A 177 2.74 -33.86 -0.43
CA PHE A 177 3.07 -33.85 0.99
C PHE A 177 1.94 -34.43 1.88
N GLY A 178 0.81 -34.84 1.30
CA GLY A 178 -0.33 -35.33 2.06
C GLY A 178 -1.15 -34.20 2.70
N VAL A 179 -1.14 -33.02 2.09
CA VAL A 179 -1.95 -31.85 2.49
C VAL A 179 -3.04 -31.63 1.45
N HIS A 180 -4.27 -31.53 1.89
CA HIS A 180 -5.44 -31.28 1.05
C HIS A 180 -6.19 -30.04 1.52
N PHE A 181 -6.95 -29.42 0.65
CA PHE A 181 -7.77 -28.25 1.00
C PHE A 181 -9.23 -28.47 0.61
N THR A 182 -10.12 -28.30 1.57
CA THR A 182 -11.56 -28.19 1.31
C THR A 182 -11.96 -26.72 1.41
N VAL A 183 -12.65 -26.21 0.39
CA VAL A 183 -13.09 -24.82 0.33
C VAL A 183 -14.60 -24.75 0.40
N VAL A 184 -15.11 -23.95 1.31
CA VAL A 184 -16.50 -23.53 1.39
C VAL A 184 -16.59 -22.06 1.00
N LYS A 185 -17.38 -21.72 -0.02
CA LYS A 185 -17.47 -20.35 -0.53
C LYS A 185 -18.84 -20.02 -1.09
N VAL A 186 -19.14 -18.73 -1.21
CA VAL A 186 -20.29 -18.23 -1.96
C VAL A 186 -19.80 -17.28 -3.05
N GLY A 187 -20.33 -17.51 -4.25
CA GLY A 187 -20.05 -16.68 -5.41
C GLY A 187 -18.97 -17.23 -6.33
N LYS A 188 -19.28 -17.22 -7.64
CA LYS A 188 -18.43 -17.80 -8.70
C LYS A 188 -17.12 -17.04 -8.94
N TYR A 189 -17.04 -15.76 -8.50
CA TYR A 189 -15.86 -14.92 -8.65
C TYR A 189 -14.97 -14.88 -7.40
N LYS A 190 -15.34 -15.57 -6.29
CA LYS A 190 -14.47 -15.66 -5.10
C LYS A 190 -13.35 -16.66 -5.36
N SER A 191 -12.37 -16.23 -6.14
CA SER A 191 -11.35 -17.06 -6.78
C SER A 191 -10.04 -17.16 -6.02
N TYR A 192 -9.85 -16.42 -4.93
CA TYR A 192 -8.63 -16.50 -4.11
C TYR A 192 -8.27 -17.93 -3.71
N THR A 193 -9.28 -18.76 -3.46
CA THR A 193 -9.12 -20.15 -3.05
C THR A 193 -8.76 -21.11 -4.18
N GLU A 194 -8.84 -20.70 -5.45
CA GLU A 194 -8.54 -21.55 -6.60
C GLU A 194 -7.08 -22.00 -6.61
N THR A 195 -6.17 -21.18 -6.08
CA THR A 195 -4.75 -21.52 -5.96
C THR A 195 -4.50 -22.79 -5.12
N TYR A 196 -5.44 -23.14 -4.23
CA TYR A 196 -5.37 -24.34 -3.38
C TYR A 196 -6.12 -25.55 -3.93
N THR A 197 -7.12 -25.34 -4.81
CA THR A 197 -8.06 -26.40 -5.22
C THR A 197 -8.06 -26.68 -6.71
N GLU A 198 -7.56 -25.77 -7.52
CA GLU A 198 -7.57 -25.88 -8.98
C GLU A 198 -6.15 -25.96 -9.53
N ASP A 199 -6.04 -26.28 -10.83
CA ASP A 199 -4.78 -26.35 -11.58
C ASP A 199 -4.57 -25.12 -12.48
N LYS A 200 -5.62 -24.32 -12.65
CA LYS A 200 -5.65 -23.11 -13.49
C LYS A 200 -6.81 -22.21 -13.06
N MET A 201 -6.81 -20.98 -13.57
CA MET A 201 -7.95 -20.08 -13.39
C MET A 201 -9.24 -20.69 -13.95
N SER A 202 -10.34 -20.62 -13.19
CA SER A 202 -11.68 -20.82 -13.72
C SER A 202 -12.02 -19.75 -14.78
N ASP A 203 -13.02 -19.99 -15.61
CA ASP A 203 -13.47 -19.03 -16.62
C ASP A 203 -13.92 -17.70 -15.97
N ALA A 204 -14.63 -17.78 -14.83
CA ALA A 204 -15.05 -16.61 -14.08
C ALA A 204 -13.86 -15.81 -13.52
N ASN A 205 -12.83 -16.50 -13.01
CA ASN A 205 -11.63 -15.87 -12.55
C ASN A 205 -10.86 -15.22 -13.70
N ARG A 206 -10.69 -15.93 -14.81
CA ARG A 206 -10.04 -15.41 -16.02
C ARG A 206 -10.74 -14.17 -16.55
N GLU A 207 -12.07 -14.18 -16.59
CA GLU A 207 -12.88 -13.02 -16.99
C GLU A 207 -12.59 -11.79 -16.12
N GLN A 208 -12.67 -11.93 -14.78
CA GLN A 208 -12.45 -10.78 -13.90
C GLN A 208 -11.00 -10.30 -13.92
N VAL A 209 -10.02 -11.21 -13.95
CA VAL A 209 -8.59 -10.86 -14.02
C VAL A 209 -8.31 -10.10 -15.32
N SER A 210 -8.74 -10.64 -16.48
CA SER A 210 -8.58 -9.97 -17.77
C SER A 210 -9.22 -8.57 -17.77
N ARG A 211 -10.37 -8.40 -17.11
CA ARG A 211 -11.07 -7.13 -17.03
C ARG A 211 -10.29 -6.09 -16.24
N TYR A 212 -9.78 -6.43 -15.04
CA TYR A 212 -9.09 -5.43 -14.23
C TYR A 212 -7.66 -5.16 -14.70
N ILE A 213 -6.86 -6.17 -15.13
CA ILE A 213 -5.51 -5.89 -15.66
C ILE A 213 -5.58 -5.10 -16.98
N GLY A 214 -6.55 -5.43 -17.85
CA GLY A 214 -6.79 -4.67 -19.08
C GLY A 214 -7.20 -3.22 -18.78
N GLY A 215 -8.04 -3.02 -17.78
CA GLY A 215 -8.44 -1.67 -17.35
C GLY A 215 -7.30 -0.86 -16.74
N LEU A 216 -6.44 -1.47 -15.91
CA LEU A 216 -5.21 -0.86 -15.39
C LEU A 216 -4.29 -0.41 -16.54
N TRP A 217 -4.05 -1.32 -17.49
CA TRP A 217 -3.22 -1.03 -18.65
C TRP A 217 -3.78 0.11 -19.50
N LEU A 218 -5.08 0.10 -19.80
CA LEU A 218 -5.75 1.16 -20.55
C LEU A 218 -5.65 2.52 -19.86
N GLN A 219 -5.70 2.57 -18.52
CA GLN A 219 -5.50 3.80 -17.75
C GLN A 219 -4.07 4.32 -17.92
N MET A 220 -3.06 3.46 -17.74
CA MET A 220 -1.65 3.84 -17.92
C MET A 220 -1.37 4.31 -19.35
N LEU A 221 -1.85 3.58 -20.36
CA LEU A 221 -1.75 3.99 -21.77
C LEU A 221 -2.36 5.37 -22.00
N GLY A 222 -3.54 5.63 -21.41
CA GLY A 222 -4.22 6.92 -21.53
C GLY A 222 -3.41 8.07 -20.96
N ASP A 223 -2.86 7.89 -19.78
CA ASP A 223 -2.09 8.90 -19.06
C ASP A 223 -0.75 9.20 -19.77
N VAL A 224 -0.02 8.17 -20.18
CA VAL A 224 1.26 8.31 -20.90
C VAL A 224 1.03 8.87 -22.30
N SER A 225 0.02 8.39 -23.02
CA SER A 225 -0.37 8.90 -24.34
C SER A 225 -0.60 10.40 -24.32
N LYS A 226 -1.37 10.87 -23.33
CA LYS A 226 -1.68 12.29 -23.16
C LYS A 226 -0.44 13.14 -22.83
N SER A 227 0.41 12.68 -21.93
CA SER A 227 1.55 13.46 -21.46
C SER A 227 2.73 13.46 -22.43
N ARG A 228 2.94 12.36 -23.18
CA ARG A 228 4.05 12.22 -24.13
C ARG A 228 3.65 12.46 -25.59
N ASN A 229 2.35 12.68 -25.85
CA ASN A 229 1.80 12.80 -27.20
C ASN A 229 2.19 11.61 -28.11
N ILE A 230 1.98 10.39 -27.60
CA ILE A 230 2.18 9.11 -28.28
C ILE A 230 0.83 8.40 -28.36
N SER A 231 0.49 7.81 -29.51
CA SER A 231 -0.77 7.07 -29.62
C SER A 231 -0.76 5.82 -28.72
N LYS A 232 -1.94 5.45 -28.19
CA LYS A 232 -2.08 4.22 -27.38
C LYS A 232 -1.64 2.97 -28.14
N ASP A 233 -1.92 2.91 -29.45
CA ASP A 233 -1.51 1.79 -30.31
C ASP A 233 0.02 1.71 -30.44
N SER A 234 0.71 2.85 -30.51
CA SER A 234 2.17 2.89 -30.51
C SER A 234 2.74 2.41 -29.17
N LEU A 235 2.18 2.89 -28.06
CA LEU A 235 2.59 2.44 -26.71
C LEU A 235 2.36 0.94 -26.53
N ASN A 236 1.27 0.39 -27.05
CA ASN A 236 1.01 -1.07 -27.05
C ASN A 236 2.07 -1.82 -27.85
N ARG A 237 2.35 -1.39 -29.11
CA ARG A 237 3.40 -2.01 -29.92
C ARG A 237 4.77 -1.97 -29.26
N TYR A 238 5.08 -0.90 -28.50
CA TYR A 238 6.34 -0.80 -27.78
C TYR A 238 6.39 -1.82 -26.63
N ALA A 239 5.27 -2.03 -25.92
CA ALA A 239 5.17 -3.05 -24.89
C ALA A 239 5.33 -4.48 -25.43
N ASP A 240 4.74 -4.77 -26.60
CA ASP A 240 4.87 -6.07 -27.26
C ASP A 240 6.30 -6.34 -27.78
N GLY A 241 7.09 -5.29 -27.99
CA GLY A 241 8.42 -5.37 -28.61
C GLY A 241 9.58 -5.58 -27.65
N LEU A 242 9.36 -5.84 -26.35
CA LEU A 242 10.44 -5.96 -25.32
C LEU A 242 11.39 -4.75 -25.32
N MET A 243 10.85 -3.56 -25.32
CA MET A 243 11.56 -2.28 -25.49
C MET A 243 12.72 -2.08 -24.49
N VAL A 244 12.71 -2.77 -23.37
CA VAL A 244 13.77 -2.72 -22.35
C VAL A 244 15.15 -3.16 -22.90
N PHE A 245 15.18 -3.94 -23.97
CA PHE A 245 16.41 -4.41 -24.63
C PHE A 245 16.73 -3.68 -25.94
N ASP A 246 15.93 -2.68 -26.31
CA ASP A 246 16.16 -1.91 -27.53
C ASP A 246 17.36 -0.93 -27.40
N ASP A 247 17.91 -0.50 -28.54
CA ASP A 247 18.88 0.61 -28.58
C ASP A 247 18.23 1.87 -27.97
N THR A 248 18.91 2.44 -27.00
CA THR A 248 18.45 3.65 -26.27
C THR A 248 18.05 4.78 -27.20
N LYS A 249 18.72 4.93 -28.36
CA LYS A 249 18.40 5.95 -29.38
C LYS A 249 16.94 5.85 -29.88
N LEU A 250 16.36 4.64 -29.88
CA LEU A 250 14.96 4.44 -30.27
C LEU A 250 13.99 5.09 -29.28
N LEU A 251 14.34 5.23 -28.01
CA LEU A 251 13.49 5.86 -27.00
C LEU A 251 13.15 7.32 -27.36
N LYS A 252 14.14 8.06 -27.89
CA LYS A 252 13.94 9.45 -28.33
C LYS A 252 13.10 9.52 -29.60
N SER A 253 13.36 8.69 -30.59
CA SER A 253 12.58 8.63 -31.85
C SER A 253 11.13 8.22 -31.58
N ARG A 254 10.89 7.36 -30.58
CA ARG A 254 9.58 6.95 -30.10
C ARG A 254 8.92 7.99 -29.18
N LYS A 255 9.60 9.09 -28.85
CA LYS A 255 9.14 10.15 -27.92
C LYS A 255 8.94 9.67 -26.47
N MET A 256 9.51 8.52 -26.11
CA MET A 256 9.47 8.06 -24.72
C MET A 256 10.32 8.96 -23.82
N VAL A 257 11.46 9.48 -24.32
CA VAL A 257 12.34 10.41 -23.64
C VAL A 257 12.62 11.65 -24.50
N ASP A 258 13.06 12.74 -23.88
CA ASP A 258 13.42 13.99 -24.55
C ASP A 258 14.91 14.05 -24.90
N GLY A 259 15.76 13.32 -24.17
CA GLY A 259 17.21 13.32 -24.40
C GLY A 259 17.93 12.28 -23.57
N PHE A 260 19.24 12.24 -23.78
CA PHE A 260 20.17 11.41 -23.05
C PHE A 260 21.18 12.29 -22.35
N CYS A 261 21.57 11.94 -21.14
CA CYS A 261 22.69 12.52 -20.43
C CYS A 261 23.19 11.55 -19.35
N TYR A 262 24.47 11.65 -19.02
CA TYR A 262 25.01 10.96 -17.85
C TYR A 262 24.56 11.64 -16.56
N TYR A 263 24.70 10.91 -15.45
CA TYR A 263 24.23 11.39 -14.14
C TYR A 263 24.89 12.70 -13.69
N ASP A 264 26.15 12.94 -14.05
CA ASP A 264 26.87 14.17 -13.75
C ASP A 264 26.40 15.36 -14.63
N GLU A 265 25.91 15.08 -15.83
CA GLU A 265 25.45 16.11 -16.78
C GLU A 265 24.04 16.64 -16.48
N ILE A 266 23.18 15.86 -15.80
CA ILE A 266 21.79 16.25 -15.56
C ILE A 266 21.69 17.55 -14.75
N ARG A 267 22.64 17.85 -13.88
CA ARG A 267 22.66 19.10 -13.14
C ARG A 267 22.86 20.31 -14.06
N ASP A 268 23.56 20.18 -15.19
CA ASP A 268 23.72 21.26 -16.14
C ASP A 268 22.42 21.54 -16.89
N VAL A 269 21.62 20.50 -17.15
CA VAL A 269 20.24 20.64 -17.66
C VAL A 269 19.39 21.45 -16.66
N VAL A 270 19.50 21.15 -15.37
CA VAL A 270 18.77 21.85 -14.30
C VAL A 270 19.27 23.30 -14.17
N LYS A 271 20.60 23.54 -14.20
CA LYS A 271 21.18 24.90 -14.19
C LYS A 271 20.65 25.74 -15.35
N LYS A 272 20.67 25.18 -16.55
CA LYS A 272 20.13 25.84 -17.75
C LYS A 272 18.66 26.21 -17.59
N GLN A 273 17.86 25.31 -16.98
CA GLN A 273 16.45 25.55 -16.73
C GLN A 273 16.21 26.68 -15.69
N LEU A 274 17.14 26.85 -14.75
CA LEU A 274 17.13 27.92 -13.75
C LEU A 274 17.76 29.22 -14.21
N GLY A 275 18.37 29.25 -15.40
CA GLY A 275 19.14 30.41 -15.91
C GLY A 275 20.46 30.65 -15.16
N LEU A 276 21.03 29.63 -14.54
CA LEU A 276 22.30 29.67 -13.81
C LEU A 276 23.48 29.48 -14.75
N LYS A 277 24.65 30.03 -14.37
CA LYS A 277 25.92 29.81 -15.04
C LYS A 277 26.50 28.43 -14.68
N ALA A 278 27.51 27.98 -15.45
CA ALA A 278 28.15 26.68 -15.22
C ALA A 278 28.73 26.53 -13.79
N ASP A 279 29.34 27.59 -13.26
CA ASP A 279 29.98 27.59 -11.94
C ASP A 279 29.02 27.87 -10.77
N ASP A 280 27.75 28.27 -11.07
CA ASP A 280 26.77 28.54 -10.03
C ASP A 280 26.32 27.23 -9.32
N THR A 281 25.98 27.35 -8.05
CA THR A 281 25.46 26.23 -7.26
C THR A 281 23.92 26.20 -7.34
N ILE A 282 23.33 25.03 -7.56
CA ILE A 282 21.89 24.83 -7.50
C ILE A 282 21.45 24.78 -6.02
N ASN A 283 20.49 25.60 -5.62
CA ASN A 283 19.84 25.49 -4.33
C ASN A 283 18.91 24.27 -4.37
N GLN A 284 19.35 23.15 -3.82
CA GLN A 284 18.58 21.91 -3.74
C GLN A 284 17.94 21.78 -2.38
N VAL A 285 16.73 21.25 -2.33
CA VAL A 285 16.02 20.87 -1.11
C VAL A 285 15.39 19.49 -1.32
N ASP A 286 15.65 18.57 -0.39
CA ASP A 286 15.01 17.25 -0.43
C ASP A 286 13.49 17.38 -0.19
N TYR A 287 12.70 16.50 -0.81
CA TYR A 287 11.24 16.56 -0.65
C TYR A 287 10.80 16.37 0.80
N ASN A 288 11.53 15.57 1.62
CA ASN A 288 11.25 15.44 3.05
C ASN A 288 11.52 16.75 3.80
N ASP A 289 12.58 17.49 3.40
CA ASP A 289 12.90 18.78 3.98
C ASP A 289 11.87 19.85 3.61
N VAL A 290 11.33 19.80 2.38
CA VAL A 290 10.19 20.66 1.98
C VAL A 290 8.98 20.41 2.86
N ASP A 291 8.68 19.14 3.15
CA ASP A 291 7.56 18.79 4.03
C ASP A 291 7.73 19.33 5.46
N MET A 292 8.95 19.28 5.99
CA MET A 292 9.26 19.75 7.34
C MET A 292 9.43 21.27 7.43
N THR A 293 9.95 21.91 6.40
CA THR A 293 10.36 23.34 6.42
C THR A 293 9.19 24.27 6.16
N ILE A 294 8.30 23.89 5.24
CA ILE A 294 7.12 24.69 4.92
C ILE A 294 5.99 24.28 5.86
N ASP A 295 5.74 25.11 6.86
CA ASP A 295 4.62 24.92 7.77
C ASP A 295 3.36 25.53 7.15
N ASP A 296 2.48 24.67 6.65
CA ASP A 296 1.15 25.03 6.17
C ASP A 296 0.04 24.62 7.16
N SER A 297 0.43 24.21 8.38
CA SER A 297 -0.50 23.80 9.41
C SER A 297 -1.19 25.02 10.02
N ASN A 298 -2.52 25.00 10.02
CA ASN A 298 -3.32 25.93 10.80
C ASN A 298 -3.62 25.31 12.17
N LEU A 299 -2.72 25.49 13.11
CA LEU A 299 -2.84 24.95 14.49
C LEU A 299 -4.05 25.50 15.26
N MET A 300 -4.70 26.54 14.75
CA MET A 300 -5.90 27.15 15.35
C MET A 300 -7.20 26.72 14.64
N GLY A 301 -7.10 25.89 13.62
CA GLY A 301 -8.24 25.43 12.82
C GLY A 301 -8.92 24.18 13.39
N GLU A 302 -10.04 23.83 12.78
CA GLU A 302 -10.73 22.56 13.03
C GLU A 302 -9.93 21.40 12.42
N GLU A 303 -9.89 20.26 13.12
CA GLU A 303 -9.09 19.11 12.71
C GLU A 303 -9.90 18.13 11.85
N ILE A 304 -9.25 17.60 10.81
CA ILE A 304 -9.69 16.42 10.06
C ILE A 304 -8.71 15.29 10.33
N ALA A 305 -9.16 14.22 10.97
CA ALA A 305 -8.31 13.08 11.26
C ALA A 305 -8.20 12.17 10.01
N VAL A 306 -6.98 11.75 9.67
CA VAL A 306 -6.74 10.69 8.68
C VAL A 306 -6.31 9.43 9.41
N TYR A 307 -7.17 8.41 9.39
CA TYR A 307 -6.91 7.12 10.02
C TYR A 307 -6.55 6.07 8.97
N TYR A 308 -5.36 5.50 9.09
CA TYR A 308 -4.83 4.54 8.12
C TYR A 308 -5.18 3.11 8.51
N CYS A 309 -5.73 2.35 7.56
CA CYS A 309 -6.05 0.94 7.65
C CYS A 309 -5.32 0.18 6.54
N GLN A 310 -4.16 -0.38 6.85
CA GLN A 310 -3.31 -1.08 5.89
C GLN A 310 -3.07 -2.53 6.30
N GLY A 311 -3.03 -3.45 5.32
CA GLY A 311 -2.74 -4.86 5.54
C GLY A 311 -3.96 -5.73 5.79
N SER A 312 -3.76 -6.89 6.39
CA SER A 312 -4.81 -7.90 6.61
C SER A 312 -5.67 -7.58 7.83
N ILE A 313 -7.00 -7.75 7.71
CA ILE A 313 -7.93 -7.55 8.83
C ILE A 313 -7.94 -8.78 9.74
N VAL A 314 -7.62 -8.56 11.02
CA VAL A 314 -7.53 -9.61 12.04
C VAL A 314 -8.31 -9.24 13.30
N ARG A 315 -8.67 -10.26 14.10
CA ARG A 315 -9.37 -10.03 15.39
C ARG A 315 -8.43 -9.51 16.46
N MET A 316 -7.26 -10.11 16.53
CA MET A 316 -6.19 -9.81 17.50
C MET A 316 -4.87 -9.77 16.75
N GLU A 317 -3.94 -9.01 17.27
CA GLU A 317 -2.58 -8.97 16.74
C GLU A 317 -1.97 -10.37 16.78
N THR A 318 -1.44 -10.79 15.63
CA THR A 318 -0.72 -12.05 15.52
C THR A 318 0.77 -11.70 15.45
N PRO A 319 1.53 -11.90 16.55
CA PRO A 319 2.96 -11.65 16.51
C PRO A 319 3.60 -12.59 15.49
N SER A 320 4.24 -12.03 14.49
CA SER A 320 5.07 -12.78 13.55
C SER A 320 6.52 -12.32 13.70
N ILE A 321 7.41 -13.27 13.95
CA ILE A 321 8.85 -12.99 14.05
C ILE A 321 9.45 -12.81 12.64
N TYR A 322 8.73 -13.28 11.61
CA TYR A 322 9.21 -13.35 10.22
C TYR A 322 8.45 -12.43 9.27
N ASP A 323 7.35 -11.81 9.73
CA ASP A 323 6.46 -11.04 8.87
C ASP A 323 6.17 -9.67 9.51
N SER A 324 6.67 -8.63 8.85
CA SER A 324 6.40 -7.23 9.21
C SER A 324 5.13 -6.69 8.54
N GLU A 325 4.26 -7.57 8.00
CA GLU A 325 3.02 -7.12 7.38
C GLU A 325 2.16 -6.34 8.38
N GLN A 326 1.77 -5.16 7.99
CA GLN A 326 0.83 -4.34 8.76
C GLN A 326 -0.51 -5.06 8.88
N GLN A 327 -1.13 -4.97 10.06
CA GLN A 327 -2.41 -5.61 10.37
C GLN A 327 -3.44 -4.58 10.80
N ILE A 328 -4.66 -4.74 10.31
CA ILE A 328 -5.84 -4.00 10.75
C ILE A 328 -6.46 -4.79 11.91
N VAL A 329 -6.01 -4.51 13.12
CA VAL A 329 -6.46 -5.19 14.34
C VAL A 329 -7.78 -4.59 14.80
N SER A 330 -8.89 -5.36 14.71
CA SER A 330 -10.25 -4.84 14.92
C SER A 330 -10.45 -4.20 16.30
N THR A 331 -9.89 -4.78 17.36
CA THR A 331 -10.01 -4.24 18.73
C THR A 331 -9.36 -2.86 18.86
N LYS A 332 -8.19 -2.67 18.22
CA LYS A 332 -7.50 -1.38 18.18
C LYS A 332 -8.29 -0.35 17.37
N VAL A 333 -8.68 -0.72 16.13
CA VAL A 333 -9.43 0.18 15.25
C VAL A 333 -10.71 0.67 15.92
N ILE A 334 -11.48 -0.22 16.58
CA ILE A 334 -12.71 0.14 17.26
C ILE A 334 -12.45 1.17 18.36
N LYS A 335 -11.42 0.94 19.18
CA LYS A 335 -11.02 1.86 20.25
C LYS A 335 -10.63 3.22 19.68
N ASP A 336 -9.76 3.26 18.68
CA ASP A 336 -9.28 4.49 18.07
C ASP A 336 -10.42 5.29 17.42
N LEU A 337 -11.36 4.61 16.73
CA LEU A 337 -12.54 5.27 16.15
C LEU A 337 -13.49 5.81 17.22
N GLN A 338 -13.62 5.17 18.39
CA GLN A 338 -14.38 5.71 19.53
C GLN A 338 -13.71 6.96 20.10
N GLU A 339 -12.39 6.96 20.29
CA GLU A 339 -11.62 8.12 20.73
C GLU A 339 -11.79 9.30 19.75
N LEU A 340 -11.70 9.04 18.42
CA LEU A 340 -11.96 10.06 17.40
C LEU A 340 -13.40 10.58 17.44
N ALA A 341 -14.37 9.71 17.74
CA ALA A 341 -15.77 10.10 17.87
C ALA A 341 -16.02 11.07 19.04
N ASP A 342 -15.27 10.91 20.12
CA ASP A 342 -15.43 11.70 21.36
C ASP A 342 -14.50 12.94 21.41
N ASN A 343 -13.47 13.01 20.54
CA ASN A 343 -12.57 14.17 20.47
C ASN A 343 -13.29 15.39 19.83
N SER A 344 -13.56 16.42 20.59
CA SER A 344 -14.28 17.62 20.13
C SER A 344 -13.52 18.47 19.09
N GLN A 345 -12.20 18.36 19.01
CA GLN A 345 -11.38 19.08 18.01
C GLN A 345 -11.52 18.47 16.62
N VAL A 346 -11.67 17.15 16.52
CA VAL A 346 -11.85 16.44 15.25
C VAL A 346 -13.27 16.63 14.74
N LYS A 347 -13.44 17.20 13.55
CA LYS A 347 -14.74 17.50 12.93
C LYS A 347 -15.15 16.49 11.85
N ALA A 348 -14.18 15.85 11.23
CA ALA A 348 -14.41 14.81 10.23
C ALA A 348 -13.29 13.77 10.27
N VAL A 349 -13.55 12.58 9.75
CA VAL A 349 -12.56 11.50 9.69
C VAL A 349 -12.47 10.96 8.27
N VAL A 350 -11.24 10.86 7.77
CA VAL A 350 -10.91 10.14 6.53
C VAL A 350 -10.33 8.78 6.92
N LEU A 351 -10.99 7.71 6.48
CA LEU A 351 -10.43 6.36 6.58
C LEU A 351 -9.67 6.04 5.31
N ARG A 352 -8.34 6.05 5.37
CA ARG A 352 -7.50 5.57 4.27
C ARG A 352 -7.36 4.07 4.38
N ILE A 353 -7.85 3.33 3.37
CA ILE A 353 -7.91 1.86 3.40
C ILE A 353 -7.09 1.30 2.24
N ASN A 354 -6.08 0.49 2.55
CA ASN A 354 -5.30 -0.29 1.59
C ASN A 354 -5.19 -1.73 2.08
N SER A 355 -6.18 -2.56 1.71
CA SER A 355 -6.35 -3.90 2.26
C SER A 355 -7.12 -4.83 1.32
N GLY A 356 -6.66 -6.07 1.20
CA GLY A 356 -7.40 -7.15 0.53
C GLY A 356 -8.57 -7.71 1.34
N GLY A 357 -8.76 -7.25 2.59
CA GLY A 357 -9.74 -7.74 3.53
C GLY A 357 -9.12 -8.67 4.60
N GLY A 358 -9.89 -9.63 5.09
CA GLY A 358 -9.47 -10.57 6.12
C GLY A 358 -10.63 -11.18 6.87
N ASP A 359 -10.54 -11.29 8.20
CA ASP A 359 -11.56 -11.92 9.04
C ASP A 359 -12.92 -11.21 8.94
N ALA A 360 -13.95 -12.00 8.60
CA ALA A 360 -15.29 -11.48 8.37
C ALA A 360 -15.95 -10.93 9.64
N TYR A 361 -15.69 -11.56 10.80
CA TYR A 361 -16.21 -11.08 12.08
C TYR A 361 -15.55 -9.75 12.47
N ALA A 362 -14.24 -9.65 12.35
CA ALA A 362 -13.51 -8.41 12.60
C ALA A 362 -14.00 -7.26 11.71
N SER A 363 -14.25 -7.56 10.42
CA SER A 363 -14.78 -6.57 9.45
C SER A 363 -16.18 -6.06 9.83
N GLU A 364 -17.06 -6.92 10.34
CA GLU A 364 -18.39 -6.51 10.85
C GLU A 364 -18.26 -5.60 12.07
N GLN A 365 -17.33 -5.93 13.01
CA GLN A 365 -17.13 -5.11 14.20
C GLN A 365 -16.59 -3.71 13.83
N ILE A 366 -15.63 -3.64 12.90
CA ILE A 366 -15.11 -2.37 12.40
C ILE A 366 -16.21 -1.59 11.64
N TRP A 367 -16.99 -2.26 10.77
CA TRP A 367 -18.13 -1.64 10.10
C TRP A 367 -19.07 -0.96 11.10
N ARG A 368 -19.38 -1.65 12.21
CA ARG A 368 -20.23 -1.09 13.27
C ARG A 368 -19.61 0.16 13.88
N ALA A 369 -18.33 0.15 14.19
CA ALA A 369 -17.61 1.30 14.74
C ALA A 369 -17.59 2.49 13.75
N VAL A 370 -17.33 2.24 12.46
CA VAL A 370 -17.38 3.26 11.41
C VAL A 370 -18.80 3.87 11.31
N LYS A 371 -19.83 3.04 11.36
CA LYS A 371 -21.23 3.50 11.32
C LYS A 371 -21.59 4.37 12.53
N GLU A 372 -21.14 4.00 13.74
CA GLU A 372 -21.37 4.81 14.94
C GLU A 372 -20.61 6.13 14.91
N LEU A 373 -19.35 6.11 14.46
CA LEU A 373 -18.57 7.34 14.23
C LEU A 373 -19.28 8.26 13.23
N ASN A 374 -19.78 7.70 12.12
CA ASN A 374 -20.45 8.47 11.05
C ASN A 374 -21.78 9.12 11.51
N LYS A 375 -22.39 8.66 12.59
CA LYS A 375 -23.54 9.34 13.21
C LYS A 375 -23.14 10.62 13.96
N LYS A 376 -21.91 10.68 14.46
CA LYS A 376 -21.38 11.82 15.24
C LYS A 376 -20.62 12.80 14.36
N LYS A 377 -19.87 12.30 13.37
CA LYS A 377 -18.96 13.10 12.53
C LYS A 377 -18.94 12.53 11.10
N PRO A 378 -18.85 13.36 10.07
CA PRO A 378 -18.69 12.87 8.69
C PRO A 378 -17.51 11.92 8.56
N VAL A 379 -17.74 10.74 7.96
CA VAL A 379 -16.70 9.77 7.65
C VAL A 379 -16.62 9.60 6.13
N VAL A 380 -15.43 9.83 5.59
CA VAL A 380 -15.10 9.61 4.17
C VAL A 380 -14.09 8.47 4.08
N VAL A 381 -14.33 7.51 3.20
CA VAL A 381 -13.36 6.48 2.88
C VAL A 381 -12.55 6.89 1.65
N SER A 382 -11.21 6.84 1.76
CA SER A 382 -10.26 6.96 0.66
C SER A 382 -9.59 5.61 0.45
N MET A 383 -9.89 4.93 -0.67
CA MET A 383 -9.32 3.62 -0.99
C MET A 383 -7.97 3.80 -1.69
N GLY A 384 -6.96 3.03 -1.26
CA GLY A 384 -5.64 2.92 -1.87
C GLY A 384 -5.63 1.97 -3.07
N GLY A 385 -4.57 1.18 -3.19
CA GLY A 385 -4.43 0.18 -4.26
C GLY A 385 -5.51 -0.88 -4.24
N MET A 386 -5.87 -1.31 -3.05
CA MET A 386 -6.93 -2.28 -2.84
C MET A 386 -7.79 -1.94 -1.62
N ALA A 387 -9.11 -2.04 -1.78
CA ALA A 387 -10.05 -2.06 -0.66
C ALA A 387 -11.15 -3.07 -1.00
N ALA A 388 -10.87 -4.34 -0.76
CA ALA A 388 -11.70 -5.45 -1.22
C ALA A 388 -12.14 -6.36 -0.07
N SER A 389 -13.21 -7.15 -0.27
CA SER A 389 -13.70 -8.12 0.71
C SER A 389 -14.00 -7.46 2.06
N GLY A 390 -13.35 -7.87 3.16
CA GLY A 390 -13.52 -7.27 4.49
C GLY A 390 -13.22 -5.77 4.54
N ALA A 391 -12.30 -5.27 3.72
CA ALA A 391 -11.98 -3.86 3.61
C ALA A 391 -13.11 -3.06 2.93
N TYR A 392 -13.74 -3.63 1.89
CA TYR A 392 -14.95 -3.06 1.32
C TYR A 392 -16.13 -3.13 2.31
N TYR A 393 -16.22 -4.23 3.06
CA TYR A 393 -17.25 -4.42 4.10
C TYR A 393 -17.23 -3.27 5.13
N MET A 394 -16.08 -3.01 5.74
CA MET A 394 -15.97 -1.98 6.78
C MET A 394 -16.24 -0.57 6.24
N SER A 395 -16.03 -0.34 4.93
CA SER A 395 -16.29 0.94 4.26
C SER A 395 -17.79 1.28 4.20
N MET A 396 -18.68 0.29 4.33
CA MET A 396 -20.13 0.48 4.21
C MET A 396 -20.77 1.29 5.35
N GLY A 397 -20.01 1.57 6.41
CA GLY A 397 -20.43 2.46 7.50
C GLY A 397 -20.23 3.95 7.21
N ALA A 398 -19.45 4.30 6.20
CA ALA A 398 -19.12 5.68 5.84
C ALA A 398 -20.21 6.35 4.97
N GLN A 399 -20.21 7.68 4.97
CA GLN A 399 -21.17 8.44 4.16
C GLN A 399 -20.73 8.64 2.70
N TYR A 400 -19.42 8.60 2.43
CA TYR A 400 -18.85 8.81 1.10
C TYR A 400 -17.63 7.92 0.90
N ILE A 401 -17.52 7.32 -0.27
CA ILE A 401 -16.42 6.42 -0.63
C ILE A 401 -15.78 6.89 -1.92
N MET A 402 -14.48 7.16 -1.88
CA MET A 402 -13.69 7.50 -3.05
C MET A 402 -12.55 6.52 -3.27
N ALA A 403 -12.14 6.39 -4.52
CA ALA A 403 -11.05 5.53 -4.96
C ALA A 403 -10.34 6.13 -6.17
N GLN A 404 -9.15 5.64 -6.49
CA GLN A 404 -8.54 5.94 -7.78
C GLN A 404 -9.22 5.13 -8.90
N PRO A 405 -9.19 5.59 -10.16
CA PRO A 405 -9.60 4.78 -11.31
C PRO A 405 -8.98 3.39 -11.34
N THR A 406 -7.76 3.25 -10.83
CA THR A 406 -6.94 2.03 -10.79
C THR A 406 -7.07 1.22 -9.50
N THR A 407 -7.84 1.65 -8.52
CA THR A 407 -8.10 0.90 -7.28
C THR A 407 -8.83 -0.43 -7.58
N LEU A 408 -8.46 -1.50 -6.91
CA LEU A 408 -9.20 -2.76 -6.89
C LEU A 408 -10.13 -2.82 -5.67
N THR A 409 -11.43 -3.07 -5.90
CA THR A 409 -12.41 -3.04 -4.81
C THR A 409 -13.53 -4.08 -5.02
N GLY A 410 -14.54 -4.06 -4.15
CA GLY A 410 -15.64 -5.01 -4.19
C GLY A 410 -15.28 -6.34 -3.54
N SER A 411 -15.14 -7.41 -4.32
CA SER A 411 -14.92 -8.78 -3.82
C SER A 411 -15.96 -9.16 -2.72
N ILE A 412 -17.23 -8.73 -2.94
CA ILE A 412 -18.35 -8.96 -2.00
C ILE A 412 -18.66 -10.45 -2.00
N GLY A 413 -18.02 -11.17 -1.08
CA GLY A 413 -18.08 -12.62 -0.98
C GLY A 413 -17.30 -13.11 0.22
N ILE A 414 -17.67 -14.30 0.71
CA ILE A 414 -17.01 -14.95 1.85
C ILE A 414 -16.57 -16.35 1.45
N PHE A 415 -15.49 -16.81 2.02
CA PHE A 415 -15.00 -18.19 1.92
C PHE A 415 -14.42 -18.65 3.26
N GLY A 416 -14.32 -19.96 3.39
CA GLY A 416 -13.49 -20.64 4.39
C GLY A 416 -12.60 -21.66 3.67
N ALA A 417 -11.32 -21.66 3.98
CA ALA A 417 -10.40 -22.70 3.57
C ALA A 417 -10.15 -23.62 4.76
N LEU A 418 -10.39 -24.90 4.58
CA LEU A 418 -10.21 -25.95 5.57
C LEU A 418 -9.00 -26.80 5.14
N PRO A 419 -7.80 -26.51 5.65
CA PRO A 419 -6.64 -27.36 5.38
C PRO A 419 -6.80 -28.72 6.07
N ASP A 420 -6.35 -29.77 5.40
CA ASP A 420 -6.32 -31.13 5.90
C ASP A 420 -4.91 -31.69 5.80
N PHE A 421 -4.26 -31.79 6.92
CA PHE A 421 -2.93 -32.36 7.12
C PHE A 421 -2.99 -33.81 7.60
N SER A 422 -4.17 -34.43 7.67
CA SER A 422 -4.33 -35.74 8.28
C SER A 422 -3.51 -36.84 7.59
N ASP A 423 -3.41 -36.80 6.28
CA ASP A 423 -2.56 -37.74 5.52
C ASP A 423 -1.08 -37.50 5.75
N LEU A 424 -0.64 -36.23 5.82
CA LEU A 424 0.73 -35.88 6.22
C LEU A 424 1.03 -36.46 7.60
N MET A 425 0.17 -36.20 8.58
CA MET A 425 0.39 -36.62 9.95
C MET A 425 0.35 -38.17 10.12
N THR A 426 -0.68 -38.82 9.55
CA THR A 426 -0.93 -40.24 9.80
C THR A 426 -0.18 -41.18 8.88
N LYS A 427 -0.11 -40.83 7.55
CA LYS A 427 0.48 -41.71 6.53
C LYS A 427 1.94 -41.41 6.27
N LYS A 428 2.35 -40.13 6.29
CA LYS A 428 3.73 -39.72 6.00
C LYS A 428 4.60 -39.70 7.25
N LEU A 429 4.14 -39.08 8.33
CA LEU A 429 4.88 -38.93 9.57
C LEU A 429 4.59 -40.07 10.57
N GLY A 430 3.55 -40.88 10.37
CA GLY A 430 3.26 -42.08 11.13
C GLY A 430 2.60 -41.84 12.48
N PHE A 431 2.09 -40.66 12.79
CA PHE A 431 1.35 -40.41 14.04
C PHE A 431 0.10 -41.26 14.11
N LYS A 432 -0.23 -41.72 15.31
CA LYS A 432 -1.45 -42.47 15.63
C LYS A 432 -2.27 -41.64 16.60
N TYR A 433 -3.58 -41.63 16.39
CA TYR A 433 -4.53 -40.91 17.22
C TYR A 433 -5.55 -41.92 17.77
N ASP A 434 -5.84 -41.79 19.03
CA ASP A 434 -6.93 -42.49 19.69
C ASP A 434 -7.85 -41.46 20.34
N GLU A 435 -9.15 -41.75 20.46
CA GLU A 435 -10.12 -40.75 20.92
C GLU A 435 -11.14 -41.36 21.88
N VAL A 436 -11.43 -40.61 22.96
CA VAL A 436 -12.59 -40.80 23.82
C VAL A 436 -13.46 -39.57 23.75
N LYS A 437 -14.74 -39.72 23.45
CA LYS A 437 -15.67 -38.64 23.21
C LYS A 437 -16.83 -38.64 24.19
N THR A 438 -17.19 -37.47 24.70
CA THR A 438 -18.44 -37.27 25.42
C THR A 438 -19.62 -37.01 24.45
N ASN A 439 -19.34 -36.38 23.32
CA ASN A 439 -20.32 -36.00 22.31
C ASN A 439 -19.75 -36.25 20.91
N ARG A 440 -20.63 -36.40 19.90
CA ARG A 440 -20.24 -36.75 18.52
C ARG A 440 -19.18 -35.82 17.92
N ASN A 441 -19.26 -34.53 18.17
CA ASN A 441 -18.40 -33.52 17.57
C ASN A 441 -17.29 -33.01 18.50
N SER A 442 -16.96 -33.72 19.61
CA SER A 442 -15.95 -33.29 20.58
C SER A 442 -14.56 -33.11 19.99
N THR A 443 -14.23 -33.79 18.88
CA THR A 443 -12.94 -33.71 18.20
C THR A 443 -12.97 -32.81 16.94
N TYR A 444 -13.97 -31.95 16.79
CA TYR A 444 -14.05 -31.07 15.62
C TYR A 444 -12.82 -30.17 15.48
N ALA A 445 -12.24 -29.70 16.59
CA ALA A 445 -11.06 -28.83 16.61
C ALA A 445 -9.77 -29.52 16.11
N SER A 446 -9.74 -30.87 16.11
CA SER A 446 -8.62 -31.67 15.56
C SER A 446 -8.90 -32.22 14.16
N ALA A 447 -10.06 -31.92 13.57
CA ALA A 447 -10.32 -32.20 12.17
C ALA A 447 -9.29 -31.48 11.27
N GLY A 448 -8.85 -32.14 10.23
CA GLY A 448 -7.77 -31.65 9.39
C GLY A 448 -6.35 -31.89 9.95
N MET A 449 -6.23 -32.42 11.18
CA MET A 449 -4.93 -32.83 11.76
C MET A 449 -4.89 -34.33 12.02
N SER A 450 -5.81 -34.85 12.86
CA SER A 450 -5.88 -36.25 13.21
C SER A 450 -6.71 -37.08 12.24
N ARG A 451 -7.64 -36.49 11.57
CA ARG A 451 -8.57 -37.08 10.59
C ARG A 451 -9.03 -36.04 9.56
N PRO A 452 -9.54 -36.49 8.40
CA PRO A 452 -10.19 -35.58 7.46
C PRO A 452 -11.41 -34.86 8.08
N TRP A 453 -11.78 -33.74 7.46
CA TRP A 453 -13.06 -33.08 7.74
C TRP A 453 -14.23 -33.96 7.33
N SER A 454 -15.23 -34.11 8.19
CA SER A 454 -16.44 -34.86 7.85
C SER A 454 -17.38 -34.05 6.96
N ALA A 455 -18.26 -34.74 6.21
CA ALA A 455 -19.24 -34.07 5.37
C ALA A 455 -20.18 -33.16 6.18
N GLU A 456 -20.52 -33.52 7.42
CA GLU A 456 -21.36 -32.72 8.33
C GLU A 456 -20.65 -31.44 8.79
N GLU A 457 -19.35 -31.53 9.12
CA GLU A 457 -18.54 -30.37 9.50
C GLU A 457 -18.40 -29.39 8.32
N ILE A 458 -18.14 -29.92 7.11
CA ILE A 458 -18.08 -29.13 5.88
C ILE A 458 -19.42 -28.44 5.59
N ALA A 459 -20.55 -29.17 5.69
CA ALA A 459 -21.88 -28.62 5.47
C ALA A 459 -22.23 -27.53 6.51
N THR A 460 -21.84 -27.74 7.76
CA THR A 460 -22.03 -26.75 8.84
C THR A 460 -21.23 -25.48 8.57
N MET A 461 -19.99 -25.62 8.14
CA MET A 461 -19.14 -24.49 7.77
C MET A 461 -19.71 -23.76 6.52
N GLN A 462 -20.22 -24.50 5.51
CA GLN A 462 -20.86 -23.88 4.35
C GLN A 462 -22.09 -23.05 4.77
N ASN A 463 -22.90 -23.54 5.71
CA ASN A 463 -24.03 -22.78 6.23
C ASN A 463 -23.60 -21.51 6.99
N TYR A 464 -22.47 -21.58 7.73
CA TYR A 464 -21.89 -20.40 8.37
C TYR A 464 -21.46 -19.35 7.32
N VAL A 465 -20.76 -19.79 6.24
CA VAL A 465 -20.32 -18.94 5.14
C VAL A 465 -21.51 -18.32 4.39
N ASN A 466 -22.58 -19.09 4.17
CA ASN A 466 -23.81 -18.60 3.54
C ASN A 466 -24.48 -17.46 4.35
N ARG A 467 -24.54 -17.62 5.69
CA ARG A 467 -25.07 -16.56 6.59
C ARG A 467 -24.19 -15.32 6.55
N GLY A 468 -22.87 -15.50 6.59
CA GLY A 468 -21.90 -14.40 6.50
C GLY A 468 -22.03 -13.64 5.20
N TYR A 469 -22.16 -14.34 4.07
CA TYR A 469 -22.38 -13.71 2.77
C TYR A 469 -23.69 -12.90 2.72
N SER A 470 -24.78 -13.46 3.24
CA SER A 470 -26.07 -12.75 3.32
C SER A 470 -25.94 -11.47 4.16
N LEU A 471 -25.21 -11.53 5.28
CA LEU A 471 -24.96 -10.36 6.11
C LEU A 471 -24.14 -9.31 5.35
N PHE A 472 -23.04 -9.69 4.71
CA PHE A 472 -22.21 -8.77 3.92
C PHE A 472 -23.02 -8.09 2.81
N ARG A 473 -23.81 -8.87 2.06
CA ARG A 473 -24.69 -8.34 1.00
C ARG A 473 -25.67 -7.31 1.56
N ASN A 474 -26.27 -7.57 2.74
CA ASN A 474 -27.17 -6.64 3.39
C ASN A 474 -26.47 -5.34 3.81
N ARG A 475 -25.21 -5.41 4.32
CA ARG A 475 -24.43 -4.20 4.65
C ARG A 475 -24.12 -3.36 3.42
N VAL A 476 -23.81 -4.01 2.30
CA VAL A 476 -23.62 -3.30 1.02
C VAL A 476 -24.94 -2.68 0.55
N ALA A 477 -26.05 -3.42 0.61
CA ALA A 477 -27.36 -2.90 0.24
C ALA A 477 -27.74 -1.64 1.06
N GLU A 478 -27.50 -1.69 2.37
CA GLU A 478 -27.71 -0.55 3.28
C GLU A 478 -26.77 0.63 2.94
N GLY A 479 -25.46 0.39 2.88
CA GLY A 479 -24.45 1.44 2.67
C GLY A 479 -24.50 2.08 1.28
N ARG A 480 -24.90 1.31 0.26
CA ARG A 480 -25.01 1.79 -1.13
C ARG A 480 -26.42 2.15 -1.56
N LYS A 481 -27.42 2.02 -0.68
CA LYS A 481 -28.84 2.30 -0.95
C LYS A 481 -29.34 1.50 -2.16
N MET A 482 -29.00 0.21 -2.21
CA MET A 482 -29.39 -0.74 -3.26
C MET A 482 -30.31 -1.81 -2.69
N SER A 483 -31.09 -2.48 -3.55
CA SER A 483 -31.75 -3.72 -3.14
C SER A 483 -30.73 -4.87 -3.04
N THR A 484 -31.05 -5.90 -2.27
CA THR A 484 -30.18 -7.09 -2.14
C THR A 484 -30.03 -7.81 -3.47
N GLU A 485 -31.02 -7.78 -4.37
CA GLU A 485 -30.99 -8.34 -5.71
C GLU A 485 -30.08 -7.55 -6.64
N GLN A 486 -30.03 -6.21 -6.49
CA GLN A 486 -29.08 -5.37 -7.22
C GLN A 486 -27.65 -5.65 -6.78
N VAL A 487 -27.42 -5.77 -5.46
CA VAL A 487 -26.11 -6.13 -4.93
C VAL A 487 -25.68 -7.52 -5.41
N GLU A 488 -26.59 -8.52 -5.41
CA GLU A 488 -26.26 -9.88 -5.85
C GLU A 488 -25.70 -9.93 -7.28
N LYS A 489 -26.22 -9.10 -8.19
CA LYS A 489 -25.77 -9.04 -9.59
C LYS A 489 -24.31 -8.57 -9.75
N ILE A 490 -23.81 -7.81 -8.80
CA ILE A 490 -22.47 -7.21 -8.82
C ILE A 490 -21.54 -7.78 -7.74
N ALA A 491 -22.06 -8.66 -6.88
CA ALA A 491 -21.34 -9.34 -5.81
C ALA A 491 -20.72 -10.67 -6.25
N GLN A 492 -21.05 -11.76 -5.59
CA GLN A 492 -20.53 -13.11 -5.84
C GLN A 492 -18.99 -13.20 -5.80
N GLY A 493 -18.37 -12.36 -4.97
CA GLY A 493 -16.92 -12.31 -4.82
C GLY A 493 -16.16 -11.55 -5.91
N ARG A 494 -16.85 -10.91 -6.86
CA ARG A 494 -16.22 -10.22 -7.99
C ARG A 494 -15.40 -9.02 -7.55
N VAL A 495 -14.15 -8.95 -8.03
CA VAL A 495 -13.28 -7.79 -7.91
C VAL A 495 -13.59 -6.83 -9.06
N TRP A 496 -13.67 -5.55 -8.73
CA TRP A 496 -13.95 -4.47 -9.66
C TRP A 496 -12.82 -3.45 -9.67
N LEU A 497 -12.47 -2.98 -10.86
CA LEU A 497 -11.60 -1.81 -10.98
C LEU A 497 -12.37 -0.54 -10.61
N GLY A 498 -11.71 0.46 -10.04
CA GLY A 498 -12.33 1.72 -9.62
C GLY A 498 -13.20 2.37 -10.70
N THR A 499 -12.74 2.36 -11.96
CA THR A 499 -13.53 2.84 -13.10
C THR A 499 -14.86 2.11 -13.30
N ASP A 500 -14.90 0.80 -13.07
CA ASP A 500 -16.13 0.02 -13.17
C ASP A 500 -16.96 0.11 -11.87
N ALA A 501 -16.30 0.12 -10.71
CA ALA A 501 -16.94 0.31 -9.41
C ALA A 501 -17.77 1.60 -9.33
N LYS A 502 -17.28 2.69 -9.94
CA LYS A 502 -18.01 3.96 -10.05
C LYS A 502 -19.29 3.81 -10.89
N LYS A 503 -19.22 3.12 -12.04
CA LYS A 503 -20.37 2.93 -12.93
C LYS A 503 -21.48 2.13 -12.28
N ILE A 504 -21.10 1.12 -11.47
CA ILE A 504 -22.05 0.26 -10.75
C ILE A 504 -22.36 0.76 -9.33
N LYS A 505 -21.95 1.99 -8.99
CA LYS A 505 -22.24 2.68 -7.73
C LYS A 505 -21.65 2.01 -6.47
N LEU A 506 -20.58 1.23 -6.60
CA LEU A 506 -19.85 0.71 -5.44
C LEU A 506 -18.98 1.79 -4.77
N ILE A 507 -18.62 2.85 -5.48
CA ILE A 507 -17.98 4.06 -4.95
C ILE A 507 -18.72 5.32 -5.40
N ASP A 508 -18.49 6.44 -4.70
CA ASP A 508 -19.18 7.71 -4.93
C ASP A 508 -18.38 8.66 -5.83
N GLY A 509 -17.06 8.57 -5.84
CA GLY A 509 -16.20 9.47 -6.61
C GLY A 509 -14.81 8.92 -6.86
N PHE A 510 -14.07 9.64 -7.72
CA PHE A 510 -12.64 9.44 -7.86
C PHE A 510 -11.89 10.46 -7.01
N GLY A 511 -10.80 10.02 -6.39
CA GLY A 511 -9.93 10.85 -5.57
C GLY A 511 -9.04 10.01 -4.67
N GLY A 512 -8.14 10.68 -3.94
CA GLY A 512 -7.19 10.11 -3.01
C GLY A 512 -7.06 10.97 -1.75
N LEU A 513 -5.83 11.07 -1.21
CA LEU A 513 -5.50 11.95 -0.07
C LEU A 513 -5.08 13.36 -0.50
N SER A 514 -4.87 13.58 -1.79
CA SER A 514 -4.45 14.88 -2.37
C SER A 514 -5.63 15.71 -2.83
#